data_04e3c61798ac6a09f808e6acb7324048
#
_entry.id   04e3c61798ac6a09f808e6acb7324048
#
_cell.length_a   1.000
_cell.length_b   1.000
_cell.length_c   1.000
_cell.angle_alpha   90.00
_cell.angle_beta   90.00
_cell.angle_gamma   90.00
#
_symmetry.space_group_name_H-M   'P 1'
#
loop_
_entity.id
_entity.type
_entity.pdbx_description
1 polymer ?
#
loop_
_entity_poly.entity_id
_entity_poly.type
_entity_poly.pdbx_seq_one_letter_code
_entity_poly.pdbx_strand_id
1 'polypeptide(L)'
;MAPGDLGNPGNPDDAPGATGLRLTMLGSGTSTGVPVIGCDCAVCRSTDPRNRRLRPGLRLEVAGGSMVIDTSPDFRQQALRFGIDRVDAVLYTHSHADHVFGLDDLRIFNFRQRGSIPCFGSAETMSRMRQIFTYVFEEGQEGGGKPRLEFLSVRAPFELLGERVVPIPVAHGA
;
A
#
# COMPACT_ATOMS: atom_id res chain seq x y z
N MET A 1 -18.80 22.76 -10.10
CA MET A 1 -17.38 22.74 -10.49
C MET A 1 -16.95 21.28 -10.60
N ALA A 2 -16.65 20.80 -11.80
CA ALA A 2 -16.17 19.43 -12.01
C ALA A 2 -14.81 19.24 -11.34
N PRO A 3 -14.50 18.06 -10.75
CA PRO A 3 -13.18 17.79 -10.24
C PRO A 3 -12.20 17.78 -11.42
N GLY A 4 -11.21 18.67 -11.35
CA GLY A 4 -10.17 18.77 -12.36
C GLY A 4 -9.48 17.42 -12.55
N ASP A 5 -9.39 17.03 -13.80
CA ASP A 5 -8.61 15.92 -14.31
C ASP A 5 -7.18 16.02 -13.78
N LEU A 6 -6.85 15.19 -12.80
CA LEU A 6 -5.47 14.96 -12.38
C LEU A 6 -4.85 13.99 -13.39
N GLY A 7 -4.71 14.43 -14.65
CA GLY A 7 -4.05 13.69 -15.69
C GLY A 7 -2.72 13.16 -15.19
N ASN A 8 -2.60 11.84 -15.16
CA ASN A 8 -1.31 11.17 -15.03
C ASN A 8 -0.52 11.53 -16.29
N PRO A 9 0.53 12.36 -16.24
CA PRO A 9 1.41 12.51 -17.40
C PRO A 9 2.08 11.15 -17.58
N GLY A 10 1.70 10.44 -18.65
CA GLY A 10 2.37 9.21 -19.04
C GLY A 10 3.88 9.44 -19.00
N ASN A 11 4.57 8.70 -18.13
CA ASN A 11 6.01 8.77 -18.04
C ASN A 11 6.57 8.21 -19.37
N PRO A 12 7.46 8.92 -20.08
CA PRO A 12 8.04 8.44 -21.33
C PRO A 12 8.83 7.12 -21.20
N ASP A 13 9.06 6.65 -19.96
CA ASP A 13 9.71 5.37 -19.66
C ASP A 13 8.72 4.20 -19.51
N ASP A 14 7.44 4.37 -19.82
CA ASP A 14 6.42 3.30 -19.84
C ASP A 14 6.55 2.34 -21.05
N ALA A 15 7.75 2.11 -21.53
CA ALA A 15 7.99 1.11 -22.57
C ALA A 15 7.81 -0.31 -22.01
N PRO A 16 6.93 -1.14 -22.61
CA PRO A 16 6.81 -2.54 -22.23
C PRO A 16 8.10 -3.28 -22.62
N GLY A 17 8.91 -3.67 -21.63
CA GLY A 17 10.13 -4.44 -21.89
C GLY A 17 11.34 -4.12 -21.01
N ALA A 18 11.29 -3.16 -20.11
CA ALA A 18 12.37 -2.92 -19.17
C ALA A 18 12.43 -4.05 -18.14
N THR A 19 13.42 -4.94 -18.24
CA THR A 19 13.81 -5.90 -17.21
C THR A 19 14.46 -5.14 -16.06
N GLY A 20 13.67 -4.46 -15.25
CA GLY A 20 14.17 -3.65 -14.16
C GLY A 20 13.16 -3.52 -13.01
N LEU A 21 13.69 -3.21 -11.83
CA LEU A 21 12.87 -2.84 -10.67
C LEU A 21 12.39 -1.41 -10.85
N ARG A 22 11.06 -1.19 -10.81
CA ARG A 22 10.44 0.13 -10.82
C ARG A 22 9.83 0.42 -9.46
N LEU A 23 10.26 1.51 -8.82
CA LEU A 23 9.70 1.99 -7.58
C LEU A 23 8.83 3.23 -7.83
N THR A 24 7.56 3.17 -7.41
CA THR A 24 6.63 4.30 -7.47
C THR A 24 6.25 4.74 -6.06
N MET A 25 6.45 6.02 -5.76
CA MET A 25 6.02 6.66 -4.53
C MET A 25 4.52 6.96 -4.63
N LEU A 26 3.68 6.24 -3.88
CA LEU A 26 2.22 6.41 -3.90
C LEU A 26 1.77 7.60 -3.06
N GLY A 27 2.54 7.93 -2.03
CA GLY A 27 2.33 9.07 -1.17
C GLY A 27 3.61 9.43 -0.40
N SER A 28 3.84 10.71 -0.18
CA SER A 28 5.01 11.27 0.51
C SER A 28 4.63 12.25 1.63
N GLY A 29 3.38 12.18 2.09
CA GLY A 29 2.92 12.92 3.25
C GLY A 29 3.35 12.27 4.56
N THR A 30 3.04 12.92 5.67
CA THR A 30 3.19 12.37 7.01
C THR A 30 2.04 11.42 7.34
N SER A 31 2.00 10.89 8.57
CA SER A 31 0.89 10.07 9.09
C SER A 31 -0.50 10.74 8.97
N THR A 32 -0.54 12.06 8.92
CA THR A 32 -1.79 12.85 8.74
C THR A 32 -2.04 13.26 7.30
N GLY A 33 -1.10 13.03 6.39
CA GLY A 33 -1.13 13.57 5.03
C GLY A 33 -0.88 15.08 4.98
N VAL A 34 -0.93 15.67 3.79
CA VAL A 34 -0.89 17.13 3.58
C VAL A 34 -1.95 17.50 2.56
N PRO A 35 -2.87 18.46 2.83
CA PRO A 35 -2.99 19.27 4.06
C PRO A 35 -3.43 18.47 5.28
N VAL A 36 -3.05 18.94 6.46
CA VAL A 36 -3.50 18.39 7.74
C VAL A 36 -4.88 18.99 8.09
N ILE A 37 -5.76 18.16 8.61
CA ILE A 37 -7.11 18.58 9.02
C ILE A 37 -7.02 19.71 10.06
N GLY A 38 -7.69 20.83 9.78
CA GLY A 38 -7.72 21.99 10.66
C GLY A 38 -6.43 22.82 10.70
N CYS A 39 -5.44 22.54 9.86
CA CYS A 39 -4.19 23.30 9.81
C CYS A 39 -4.27 24.47 8.84
N ASP A 40 -3.95 25.67 9.33
CA ASP A 40 -3.98 26.93 8.58
C ASP A 40 -2.61 27.44 8.12
N CYS A 41 -1.55 26.62 8.21
CA CYS A 41 -0.21 27.00 7.77
C CYS A 41 -0.15 27.22 6.24
N ALA A 42 0.88 27.93 5.80
CA ALA A 42 1.04 28.28 4.38
C ALA A 42 1.06 27.07 3.44
N VAL A 43 1.61 25.93 3.90
CA VAL A 43 1.66 24.68 3.11
C VAL A 43 0.27 24.04 3.02
N CYS A 44 -0.48 23.94 4.13
CA CYS A 44 -1.80 23.33 4.16
C CYS A 44 -2.85 24.16 3.41
N ARG A 45 -2.69 25.48 3.37
CA ARG A 45 -3.56 26.41 2.63
C ARG A 45 -3.13 26.63 1.17
N SER A 46 -2.00 26.07 0.76
CA SER A 46 -1.47 26.23 -0.59
C SER A 46 -2.40 25.61 -1.63
N THR A 47 -2.53 26.29 -2.76
CA THR A 47 -3.19 25.77 -3.97
C THR A 47 -2.25 24.96 -4.87
N ASP A 48 -0.95 24.95 -4.57
CA ASP A 48 0.03 24.17 -5.31
C ASP A 48 -0.25 22.66 -5.11
N PRO A 49 -0.46 21.89 -6.20
CA PRO A 49 -0.76 20.47 -6.12
C PRO A 49 0.37 19.65 -5.48
N ARG A 50 1.62 20.13 -5.50
CA ARG A 50 2.76 19.49 -4.81
C ARG A 50 2.61 19.48 -3.27
N ASN A 51 1.76 20.35 -2.73
CA ASN A 51 1.41 20.42 -1.31
C ASN A 51 0.17 19.57 -0.97
N ARG A 52 -0.29 18.72 -1.88
CA ARG A 52 -1.35 17.73 -1.64
C ARG A 52 -0.74 16.35 -1.68
N ARG A 53 -0.28 15.87 -0.52
CA ARG A 53 0.47 14.61 -0.40
C ARG A 53 -0.30 13.61 0.45
N LEU A 54 -0.61 12.47 -0.16
CA LEU A 54 -1.20 11.32 0.53
C LEU A 54 -0.20 10.72 1.53
N ARG A 55 -0.71 9.98 2.49
CA ARG A 55 0.09 9.21 3.46
C ARG A 55 1.07 8.28 2.76
N PRO A 56 2.16 7.86 3.42
CA PRO A 56 3.19 7.02 2.79
C PRO A 56 2.61 5.74 2.19
N GLY A 57 3.23 5.32 1.11
CA GLY A 57 2.98 4.05 0.43
C GLY A 57 3.89 3.96 -0.77
N LEU A 58 4.32 2.75 -1.10
CA LEU A 58 5.19 2.48 -2.23
C LEU A 58 4.62 1.34 -3.06
N ARG A 59 4.86 1.38 -4.38
CA ARG A 59 4.69 0.25 -5.28
C ARG A 59 6.04 -0.15 -5.84
N LEU A 60 6.32 -1.43 -5.85
CA LEU A 60 7.46 -2.03 -6.52
C LEU A 60 6.95 -2.94 -7.63
N GLU A 61 7.40 -2.69 -8.84
CA GLU A 61 7.12 -3.51 -10.03
C GLU A 61 8.42 -4.20 -10.42
N VAL A 62 8.35 -5.50 -10.58
CA VAL A 62 9.46 -6.38 -10.95
C VAL A 62 9.01 -7.34 -12.03
N ALA A 63 9.93 -8.05 -12.66
CA ALA A 63 9.59 -9.01 -13.72
C ALA A 63 8.57 -10.07 -13.27
N GLY A 64 8.60 -10.48 -12.00
CA GLY A 64 7.68 -11.45 -11.41
C GLY A 64 6.32 -10.91 -10.97
N GLY A 65 6.09 -9.60 -10.98
CA GLY A 65 4.81 -9.01 -10.56
C GLY A 65 4.91 -7.66 -9.89
N SER A 66 3.88 -7.32 -9.11
CA SER A 66 3.74 -6.04 -8.41
C SER A 66 3.53 -6.25 -6.92
N MET A 67 4.32 -5.58 -6.10
CA MET A 67 4.14 -5.57 -4.65
C MET A 67 3.92 -4.14 -4.13
N VAL A 68 3.19 -4.04 -3.02
CA VAL A 68 2.92 -2.77 -2.33
C VAL A 68 3.58 -2.80 -0.96
N ILE A 69 4.17 -1.68 -0.55
CA ILE A 69 4.68 -1.49 0.82
C ILE A 69 3.70 -0.59 1.54
N ASP A 70 3.06 -1.13 2.56
CA ASP A 70 1.98 -0.56 3.36
C ASP A 70 0.70 -0.24 2.56
N THR A 71 -0.44 -0.33 3.24
CA THR A 71 -1.76 0.05 2.74
C THR A 71 -2.35 1.11 3.66
N SER A 72 -1.95 2.36 3.45
CA SER A 72 -2.47 3.48 4.25
C SER A 72 -3.97 3.67 4.05
N PRO A 73 -4.66 4.47 4.90
CA PRO A 73 -6.06 4.85 4.66
C PRO A 73 -6.31 5.48 3.29
N ASP A 74 -5.26 5.99 2.64
CA ASP A 74 -5.33 6.59 1.31
C ASP A 74 -5.12 5.56 0.18
N PHE A 75 -4.96 4.26 0.48
CA PHE A 75 -4.56 3.23 -0.47
C PHE A 75 -5.51 3.15 -1.67
N ARG A 76 -6.82 3.22 -1.46
CA ARG A 76 -7.79 3.26 -2.57
C ARG A 76 -7.51 4.42 -3.51
N GLN A 77 -7.28 5.62 -2.98
CA GLN A 77 -7.00 6.81 -3.77
C GLN A 77 -5.65 6.69 -4.50
N GLN A 78 -4.64 6.12 -3.83
CA GLN A 78 -3.34 5.82 -4.41
C GLN A 78 -3.48 4.83 -5.58
N ALA A 79 -4.20 3.73 -5.39
CA ALA A 79 -4.42 2.73 -6.42
C ALA A 79 -5.11 3.31 -7.67
N LEU A 80 -6.14 4.13 -7.47
CA LEU A 80 -6.84 4.79 -8.57
C LEU A 80 -5.95 5.80 -9.30
N ARG A 81 -5.19 6.61 -8.55
CA ARG A 81 -4.31 7.65 -9.10
C ARG A 81 -3.18 7.06 -9.95
N PHE A 82 -2.59 5.95 -9.51
CA PHE A 82 -1.44 5.33 -10.16
C PHE A 82 -1.81 4.12 -11.02
N GLY A 83 -3.10 3.88 -11.25
CA GLY A 83 -3.58 2.79 -12.11
C GLY A 83 -3.13 1.41 -11.62
N ILE A 84 -3.09 1.18 -10.29
CA ILE A 84 -2.74 -0.12 -9.74
C ILE A 84 -3.91 -1.07 -10.00
N ASP A 85 -3.70 -2.05 -10.84
CA ASP A 85 -4.71 -3.05 -11.20
C ASP A 85 -4.37 -4.47 -10.72
N ARG A 86 -3.15 -4.65 -10.18
CA ARG A 86 -2.63 -5.91 -9.65
C ARG A 86 -1.76 -5.69 -8.43
N VAL A 87 -1.94 -6.55 -7.41
CA VAL A 87 -1.11 -6.63 -6.20
C VAL A 87 -0.82 -8.11 -5.93
N ASP A 88 0.41 -8.54 -6.14
CA ASP A 88 0.83 -9.94 -5.94
C ASP A 88 1.30 -10.20 -4.52
N ALA A 89 1.74 -9.16 -3.82
CA ALA A 89 2.15 -9.23 -2.41
C ALA A 89 2.06 -7.87 -1.73
N VAL A 90 1.96 -7.89 -0.39
CA VAL A 90 2.08 -6.68 0.44
C VAL A 90 3.19 -6.89 1.47
N LEU A 91 4.05 -5.89 1.61
CA LEU A 91 5.06 -5.82 2.66
C LEU A 91 4.61 -4.78 3.68
N TYR A 92 4.36 -5.18 4.93
CA TYR A 92 4.01 -4.25 6.01
C TYR A 92 5.23 -3.89 6.84
N THR A 93 5.51 -2.60 6.93
CA THR A 93 6.61 -2.07 7.75
C THR A 93 6.29 -2.23 9.24
N HIS A 94 5.10 -1.79 9.66
CA HIS A 94 4.60 -1.88 11.03
C HIS A 94 3.07 -1.72 11.07
N SER A 95 2.46 -1.83 12.25
CA SER A 95 1.01 -1.93 12.44
C SER A 95 0.29 -0.61 12.77
N HIS A 96 0.92 0.55 12.60
CA HIS A 96 0.24 1.82 12.83
C HIS A 96 -0.87 2.07 11.80
N ALA A 97 -1.91 2.78 12.22
CA ALA A 97 -3.12 3.01 11.44
C ALA A 97 -2.86 3.63 10.07
N ASP A 98 -1.94 4.58 10.00
CA ASP A 98 -1.54 5.27 8.77
C ASP A 98 -0.80 4.38 7.77
N HIS A 99 -0.42 3.16 8.16
CA HIS A 99 0.22 2.16 7.32
C HIS A 99 -0.68 0.98 6.95
N VAL A 100 -1.73 0.69 7.74
CA VAL A 100 -2.47 -0.58 7.58
C VAL A 100 -3.97 -0.42 7.30
N PHE A 101 -4.60 0.74 7.57
CA PHE A 101 -6.06 0.86 7.55
C PHE A 101 -6.70 0.91 6.15
N GLY A 102 -5.93 0.85 5.09
CA GLY A 102 -6.40 0.59 3.73
C GLY A 102 -6.40 -0.90 3.33
N LEU A 103 -6.09 -1.80 4.28
CA LEU A 103 -6.02 -3.24 4.02
C LEU A 103 -7.29 -3.82 3.38
N ASP A 104 -8.46 -3.33 3.76
CA ASP A 104 -9.74 -3.85 3.25
C ASP A 104 -9.90 -3.66 1.73
N ASP A 105 -9.28 -2.64 1.15
CA ASP A 105 -9.32 -2.40 -0.29
C ASP A 105 -8.60 -3.49 -1.12
N LEU A 106 -7.75 -4.30 -0.48
CA LEU A 106 -7.09 -5.44 -1.13
C LEU A 106 -8.09 -6.48 -1.65
N ARG A 107 -9.31 -6.55 -1.11
CA ARG A 107 -10.37 -7.46 -1.56
C ARG A 107 -10.67 -7.31 -3.06
N ILE A 108 -10.54 -6.11 -3.61
CA ILE A 108 -10.81 -5.86 -5.04
C ILE A 108 -9.79 -6.59 -5.92
N PHE A 109 -8.54 -6.63 -5.49
CA PHE A 109 -7.48 -7.38 -6.17
C PHE A 109 -7.70 -8.89 -6.03
N ASN A 110 -8.16 -9.38 -4.87
CA ASN A 110 -8.54 -10.80 -4.72
C ASN A 110 -9.62 -11.22 -5.72
N PHE A 111 -10.66 -10.39 -5.94
CA PHE A 111 -11.70 -10.67 -6.95
C PHE A 111 -11.13 -10.71 -8.36
N ARG A 112 -10.32 -9.74 -8.72
CA ARG A 112 -9.73 -9.63 -10.06
C ARG A 112 -8.73 -10.75 -10.34
N GLN A 113 -7.88 -11.07 -9.37
CA GLN A 113 -6.80 -12.06 -9.49
C GLN A 113 -7.25 -13.48 -9.15
N ARG A 114 -8.44 -13.65 -8.55
CA ARG A 114 -9.03 -14.92 -8.11
C ARG A 114 -8.14 -15.70 -7.14
N GLY A 115 -7.37 -14.99 -6.31
CA GLY A 115 -6.42 -15.58 -5.38
C GLY A 115 -6.35 -14.84 -4.04
N SER A 116 -5.68 -15.45 -3.05
CA SER A 116 -5.24 -14.78 -1.85
C SER A 116 -4.02 -13.90 -2.13
N ILE A 117 -3.79 -12.90 -1.29
CA ILE A 117 -2.62 -12.03 -1.38
C ILE A 117 -1.74 -12.30 -0.15
N PRO A 118 -0.48 -12.74 -0.34
CA PRO A 118 0.47 -12.89 0.73
C PRO A 118 0.88 -11.51 1.28
N CYS A 119 0.85 -11.40 2.61
CA CYS A 119 1.19 -10.19 3.35
C CYS A 119 2.33 -10.50 4.31
N PHE A 120 3.45 -9.85 4.15
CA PHE A 120 4.68 -10.09 4.89
C PHE A 120 4.96 -8.97 5.88
N GLY A 121 5.52 -9.32 7.03
CA GLY A 121 5.95 -8.35 8.04
C GLY A 121 6.60 -9.03 9.23
N SER A 122 7.01 -8.27 10.25
CA SER A 122 7.52 -8.86 11.48
C SER A 122 6.44 -9.71 12.17
N ALA A 123 6.84 -10.66 13.00
CA ALA A 123 5.89 -11.49 13.76
C ALA A 123 4.98 -10.63 14.64
N GLU A 124 5.52 -9.54 15.21
CA GLU A 124 4.74 -8.59 16.00
C GLU A 124 3.72 -7.85 15.13
N THR A 125 4.14 -7.31 13.98
CA THR A 125 3.25 -6.63 13.03
C THR A 125 2.11 -7.54 12.61
N MET A 126 2.40 -8.77 12.18
CA MET A 126 1.39 -9.73 11.73
C MET A 126 0.42 -10.13 12.85
N SER A 127 0.92 -10.28 14.08
CA SER A 127 0.08 -10.58 15.25
C SER A 127 -0.87 -9.43 15.57
N ARG A 128 -0.38 -8.18 15.60
CA ARG A 128 -1.22 -7.00 15.85
C ARG A 128 -2.26 -6.80 14.75
N MET A 129 -1.88 -6.98 13.50
CA MET A 129 -2.80 -6.85 12.37
C MET A 129 -3.92 -7.91 12.43
N ARG A 130 -3.64 -9.15 12.87
CA ARG A 130 -4.68 -10.17 13.09
C ARG A 130 -5.68 -9.73 14.16
N GLN A 131 -5.23 -9.04 15.20
CA GLN A 131 -6.10 -8.51 16.25
C GLN A 131 -6.94 -7.32 15.78
N ILE A 132 -6.38 -6.44 14.95
CA ILE A 132 -7.07 -5.26 14.40
C ILE A 132 -8.13 -5.69 13.36
N PHE A 133 -7.78 -6.64 12.50
CA PHE A 133 -8.61 -7.07 11.36
C PHE A 133 -9.16 -8.48 11.57
N THR A 134 -9.71 -8.77 12.75
CA THR A 134 -10.26 -10.10 13.12
C THR A 134 -11.25 -10.63 12.10
N TYR A 135 -12.12 -9.76 11.58
CA TYR A 135 -13.14 -10.11 10.58
C TYR A 135 -12.58 -10.75 9.30
N VAL A 136 -11.33 -10.44 8.93
CA VAL A 136 -10.68 -11.03 7.75
C VAL A 136 -10.47 -12.53 7.92
N PHE A 137 -10.24 -12.98 9.16
CA PHE A 137 -9.86 -14.36 9.52
C PHE A 137 -11.02 -15.17 10.12
N GLU A 138 -12.15 -14.53 10.44
CA GLU A 138 -13.34 -15.22 10.96
C GLU A 138 -13.96 -16.12 9.89
N GLU A 139 -14.37 -17.33 10.27
CA GLU A 139 -15.10 -18.25 9.42
C GLU A 139 -16.60 -17.88 9.36
N GLY A 140 -17.28 -18.26 8.27
CA GLY A 140 -18.75 -18.22 8.20
C GLY A 140 -19.37 -16.92 7.69
N GLN A 141 -18.61 -15.91 7.31
CA GLN A 141 -19.18 -14.74 6.65
C GLN A 141 -19.31 -14.96 5.13
N GLU A 142 -20.45 -15.50 4.71
CA GLU A 142 -20.82 -15.58 3.29
C GLU A 142 -21.44 -14.25 2.85
N GLY A 143 -20.89 -13.65 1.79
CA GLY A 143 -21.37 -12.40 1.20
C GLY A 143 -20.64 -11.15 1.71
N GLY A 144 -20.55 -10.12 0.87
CA GLY A 144 -19.91 -8.82 1.19
C GLY A 144 -18.40 -8.74 0.92
N GLY A 145 -17.74 -9.85 0.67
CA GLY A 145 -16.37 -9.88 0.13
C GLY A 145 -15.32 -9.31 1.05
N LYS A 146 -14.96 -10.02 2.12
CA LYS A 146 -13.76 -9.71 2.90
C LYS A 146 -12.48 -10.02 2.12
N PRO A 147 -11.35 -9.35 2.41
CA PRO A 147 -10.07 -9.67 1.78
C PRO A 147 -9.64 -11.11 2.09
N ARG A 148 -9.06 -11.79 1.12
CA ARG A 148 -8.41 -13.10 1.28
C ARG A 148 -6.91 -12.89 1.38
N LEU A 149 -6.37 -12.92 2.59
CA LEU A 149 -4.99 -12.57 2.89
C LEU A 149 -4.28 -13.71 3.63
N GLU A 150 -3.01 -13.89 3.32
CA GLU A 150 -2.12 -14.81 4.01
C GLU A 150 -1.05 -14.02 4.77
N PHE A 151 -1.14 -13.98 6.10
CA PHE A 151 -0.15 -13.26 6.91
C PHE A 151 1.05 -14.13 7.22
N LEU A 152 2.19 -13.72 6.70
CA LEU A 152 3.47 -14.43 6.76
C LEU A 152 4.50 -13.61 7.55
N SER A 153 5.04 -14.21 8.62
CA SER A 153 6.06 -13.55 9.43
C SER A 153 7.45 -13.78 8.85
N VAL A 154 8.22 -12.69 8.71
CA VAL A 154 9.58 -12.73 8.18
C VAL A 154 10.58 -12.21 9.21
N ARG A 155 11.76 -12.86 9.27
CA ARG A 155 12.88 -12.49 10.18
C ARG A 155 14.24 -12.51 9.48
N ALA A 156 14.32 -13.10 8.32
CA ALA A 156 15.54 -13.30 7.55
C ALA A 156 15.29 -12.94 6.08
N PRO A 157 16.31 -12.73 5.28
CA PRO A 157 16.16 -12.55 3.85
C PRO A 157 15.37 -13.69 3.21
N PHE A 158 14.49 -13.34 2.26
CA PHE A 158 13.65 -14.30 1.54
C PHE A 158 13.48 -13.86 0.08
N GLU A 159 13.02 -14.78 -0.76
CA GLU A 159 12.71 -14.50 -2.16
C GLU A 159 11.23 -14.17 -2.33
N LEU A 160 10.94 -13.11 -3.08
CA LEU A 160 9.58 -12.70 -3.41
C LEU A 160 9.52 -12.16 -4.84
N LEU A 161 8.68 -12.76 -5.67
CA LEU A 161 8.51 -12.38 -7.08
C LEU A 161 9.83 -12.35 -7.89
N GLY A 162 10.77 -13.20 -7.53
CA GLY A 162 12.11 -13.28 -8.15
C GLY A 162 13.14 -12.31 -7.60
N GLU A 163 12.76 -11.52 -6.59
CA GLU A 163 13.65 -10.54 -5.95
C GLU A 163 14.01 -10.96 -4.53
N ARG A 164 15.25 -10.70 -4.13
CA ARG A 164 15.71 -10.92 -2.76
C ARG A 164 15.30 -9.77 -1.87
N VAL A 165 14.40 -10.04 -0.93
CA VAL A 165 13.93 -9.07 0.08
C VAL A 165 14.71 -9.27 1.39
N VAL A 166 15.29 -8.20 1.91
CA VAL A 166 16.05 -8.20 3.17
C VAL A 166 15.33 -7.33 4.19
N PRO A 167 14.69 -7.92 5.22
CA PRO A 167 14.08 -7.14 6.29
C PRO A 167 15.17 -6.51 7.18
N ILE A 168 15.10 -5.19 7.35
CA ILE A 168 16.03 -4.44 8.19
C ILE A 168 15.23 -3.88 9.37
N PRO A 169 15.51 -4.33 10.61
CA PRO A 169 14.85 -3.77 11.78
C PRO A 169 15.29 -2.33 12.03
N VAL A 170 14.32 -1.46 12.25
CA VAL A 170 14.55 -0.05 12.60
C VAL A 170 13.81 0.28 13.89
N ALA A 171 14.42 1.14 14.73
CA ALA A 171 13.73 1.66 15.90
C ALA A 171 12.69 2.70 15.46
N HIS A 172 11.45 2.54 15.90
CA HIS A 172 10.34 3.43 15.58
C HIS A 172 9.41 3.56 16.78
N GLY A 173 9.48 4.70 17.43
CA GLY A 173 8.86 4.96 18.72
C GLY A 173 9.68 4.40 19.89
N ALA A 174 9.38 4.85 21.11
CA ALA A 174 9.90 4.32 22.36
C ALA A 174 8.91 3.26 22.90
#